data_331f3cc2b7fb7b7a1d8ab95bd5bfa44d
#
_entry.id   331f3cc2b7fb7b7a1d8ab95bd5bfa44d
#
_cell.length_a   1.000
_cell.length_b   1.000
_cell.length_c   1.000
_cell.angle_alpha   90.00
_cell.angle_beta   90.00
_cell.angle_gamma   90.00
#
_symmetry.space_group_name_H-M   'P 1'
#
loop_
_entity.id
_entity.type
_entity.pdbx_description
1 polymer ?
#
loop_
_entity_poly.entity_id
_entity_poly.type
_entity_poly.pdbx_seq_one_letter_code
_entity_poly.pdbx_strand_id
1 'polypeptide(L)'
;MDPRTRMEFKEMLKELCAEGKTILVSSHILSELSQMCTDIGIIDAGKIVLSGNMAEILQKVNDSNPLLIRICGESRTAIGILKKDPRVQTIAIRDEDIIVNFHGNRQAEAELLYSLMEAGIPVSGFIREQGDLESIFMQITSHDKGKVVLSSGE
;
A
#
# COMPACT_ATOMS: atom_id res chain seq x y z
N MET A 1 7.40 -24.03 8.79
CA MET A 1 6.23 -24.19 9.70
C MET A 1 4.99 -24.46 8.85
N ASP A 2 4.23 -25.48 9.20
CA ASP A 2 2.95 -25.81 8.57
C ASP A 2 1.94 -24.66 8.72
N PRO A 3 1.10 -24.37 7.71
CA PRO A 3 0.11 -23.28 7.78
C PRO A 3 -0.83 -23.36 9.00
N ARG A 4 -1.20 -24.56 9.40
CA ARG A 4 -2.06 -24.79 10.57
C ARG A 4 -1.35 -24.42 11.87
N THR A 5 -0.13 -24.88 12.04
CA THR A 5 0.71 -24.56 13.20
C THR A 5 0.99 -23.07 13.27
N ARG A 6 1.13 -22.40 12.14
CA ARG A 6 1.30 -20.95 12.06
C ARG A 6 0.08 -20.20 12.56
N MET A 7 -1.11 -20.64 12.20
CA MET A 7 -2.36 -20.06 12.70
C MET A 7 -2.50 -20.24 14.22
N GLU A 8 -2.23 -21.42 14.72
CA GLU A 8 -2.28 -21.73 16.17
C GLU A 8 -1.29 -20.86 16.95
N PHE A 9 -0.08 -20.71 16.43
CA PHE A 9 0.93 -19.84 17.03
C PHE A 9 0.49 -18.37 17.06
N LYS A 10 -0.10 -17.89 15.98
CA LYS A 10 -0.62 -16.51 15.89
C LYS A 10 -1.74 -16.27 16.91
N GLU A 11 -2.66 -17.20 17.06
CA GLU A 11 -3.74 -17.08 18.06
C GLU A 11 -3.18 -17.09 19.49
N MET A 12 -2.21 -17.95 19.78
CA MET A 12 -1.54 -17.97 21.08
C MET A 12 -0.87 -16.62 21.41
N LEU A 13 -0.20 -16.00 20.43
CA LEU A 13 0.42 -14.68 20.63
C LEU A 13 -0.64 -13.59 20.90
N LYS A 14 -1.77 -13.64 20.21
CA LYS A 14 -2.88 -12.70 20.47
C LYS A 14 -3.45 -12.84 21.87
N GLU A 15 -3.62 -14.07 22.34
CA GLU A 15 -4.11 -14.34 23.70
C GLU A 15 -3.14 -13.78 24.76
N LEU A 16 -1.85 -13.98 24.58
CA LEU A 16 -0.83 -13.43 25.49
C LEU A 16 -0.83 -11.88 25.49
N CYS A 17 -1.02 -11.26 24.34
CA CYS A 17 -1.17 -9.81 24.25
C CYS A 17 -2.44 -9.32 24.95
N ALA A 18 -3.55 -10.05 24.84
CA ALA A 18 -4.80 -9.73 25.53
C ALA A 18 -4.66 -9.81 27.05
N GLU A 19 -3.77 -10.65 27.54
CA GLU A 19 -3.41 -10.74 28.98
C GLU A 19 -2.49 -9.59 29.45
N GLY A 20 -2.16 -8.64 28.57
CA GLY A 20 -1.31 -7.50 28.89
C GLY A 20 0.18 -7.74 28.71
N LYS A 21 0.57 -8.80 28.04
CA LYS A 21 1.99 -9.09 27.77
C LYS A 21 2.48 -8.36 26.52
N THR A 22 3.71 -7.88 26.58
CA THR A 22 4.41 -7.32 25.42
C THR A 22 5.31 -8.39 24.80
N ILE A 23 5.17 -8.59 23.50
CA ILE A 23 5.90 -9.63 22.76
C ILE A 23 6.77 -8.97 21.70
N LEU A 24 8.06 -9.28 21.72
CA LEU A 24 9.01 -8.88 20.69
C LEU A 24 9.28 -10.07 19.78
N VAL A 25 9.02 -9.89 18.48
CA VAL A 25 9.25 -10.91 17.46
C VAL A 25 10.26 -10.39 16.44
N SER A 26 11.23 -11.21 16.08
CA SER A 26 12.16 -10.93 15.01
C SER A 26 12.00 -11.98 13.91
N SER A 27 11.86 -11.53 12.68
CA SER A 27 11.74 -12.41 11.51
C SER A 27 12.25 -11.70 10.26
N HIS A 28 12.72 -12.48 9.30
CA HIS A 28 13.01 -12.03 7.95
C HIS A 28 11.83 -12.30 6.99
N ILE A 29 10.74 -12.91 7.48
CA ILE A 29 9.52 -13.15 6.72
C ILE A 29 8.54 -12.02 7.02
N LEU A 30 8.59 -10.99 6.20
CA LEU A 30 7.90 -9.72 6.43
C LEU A 30 6.37 -9.87 6.39
N SER A 31 5.86 -10.74 5.53
CA SER A 31 4.42 -11.05 5.45
C SER A 31 3.85 -11.65 6.74
N GLU A 32 4.65 -12.41 7.48
CA GLU A 32 4.23 -12.92 8.80
C GLU A 32 4.15 -11.81 9.84
N LEU A 33 5.16 -10.93 9.86
CA LEU A 33 5.19 -9.80 10.79
C LEU A 33 4.01 -8.85 10.57
N SER A 34 3.66 -8.56 9.32
CA SER A 34 2.54 -7.66 8.99
C SER A 34 1.19 -8.19 9.49
N GLN A 35 1.05 -9.49 9.65
CA GLN A 35 -0.17 -10.13 10.12
C GLN A 35 -0.25 -10.31 11.64
N MET A 36 0.88 -10.28 12.33
CA MET A 36 0.96 -10.58 13.76
C MET A 36 1.26 -9.37 14.62
N CYS A 37 2.04 -8.40 14.11
CA CYS A 37 2.56 -7.30 14.89
C CYS A 37 1.69 -6.06 14.79
N THR A 38 1.56 -5.32 15.89
CA THR A 38 0.92 -4.00 15.95
C THR A 38 1.89 -2.89 15.61
N ASP A 39 3.15 -3.07 15.97
CA ASP A 39 4.23 -2.12 15.75
C ASP A 39 5.41 -2.82 15.09
N ILE A 40 6.20 -2.05 14.36
CA ILE A 40 7.36 -2.55 13.64
C ILE A 40 8.57 -1.65 13.82
N GLY A 41 9.75 -2.27 13.86
CA GLY A 41 11.03 -1.60 13.69
C GLY A 41 11.83 -2.29 12.60
N ILE A 42 12.37 -1.53 11.66
CA ILE A 42 13.26 -2.04 10.63
C ILE A 42 14.68 -1.60 10.95
N ILE A 43 15.57 -2.58 11.03
CA ILE A 43 16.99 -2.38 11.31
C ILE A 43 17.79 -2.66 10.04
N ASP A 44 18.61 -1.72 9.65
CA ASP A 44 19.55 -1.87 8.54
C ASP A 44 20.92 -1.29 8.95
N ALA A 45 21.99 -2.04 8.68
CA ALA A 45 23.36 -1.65 9.03
C ALA A 45 23.53 -1.20 10.51
N GLY A 46 22.85 -1.86 11.42
CA GLY A 46 22.91 -1.58 12.87
C GLY A 46 22.12 -0.35 13.32
N LYS A 47 21.29 0.22 12.46
CA LYS A 47 20.45 1.39 12.78
C LYS A 47 18.99 1.10 12.54
N ILE A 48 18.13 1.66 13.37
CA ILE A 48 16.69 1.66 13.13
C ILE A 48 16.38 2.69 12.04
N VAL A 49 15.97 2.22 10.87
CA VAL A 49 15.67 3.06 9.70
C VAL A 49 14.19 3.43 9.60
N LEU A 50 13.32 2.65 10.21
CA LEU A 50 11.90 2.89 10.32
C LEU A 50 11.35 2.25 11.59
N SER A 51 10.47 2.96 12.29
CA SER A 51 9.73 2.39 13.41
C SER A 51 8.38 3.07 13.56
N GLY A 52 7.40 2.35 14.06
CA GLY A 52 6.07 2.90 14.34
C GLY A 52 4.97 1.86 14.26
N ASN A 53 3.73 2.33 14.27
CA ASN A 53 2.55 1.50 14.14
C ASN A 53 2.44 0.90 12.74
N MET A 54 2.20 -0.40 12.66
CA MET A 54 2.14 -1.15 11.40
C MET A 54 1.06 -0.60 10.46
N ALA A 55 -0.13 -0.36 11.00
CA ALA A 55 -1.25 0.13 10.20
C ALA A 55 -0.99 1.53 9.62
N GLU A 56 -0.41 2.42 10.41
CA GLU A 56 -0.06 3.78 9.96
C GLU A 56 1.03 3.76 8.88
N ILE A 57 2.04 2.91 9.05
CA ILE A 57 3.12 2.77 8.06
C ILE A 57 2.59 2.22 6.74
N LEU A 58 1.79 1.17 6.78
CA LEU A 58 1.16 0.60 5.60
C LEU A 58 0.19 1.59 4.92
N GLN A 59 -0.55 2.37 5.69
CA GLN A 59 -1.44 3.39 5.17
C GLN A 59 -0.69 4.47 4.39
N LYS A 60 0.40 5.00 4.93
CA LYS A 60 1.22 6.02 4.25
C LYS A 60 1.77 5.52 2.92
N VAL A 61 2.18 4.26 2.86
CA VAL A 61 2.64 3.65 1.61
C VAL A 61 1.49 3.47 0.64
N ASN A 62 0.34 3.01 1.11
CA ASN A 62 -0.84 2.82 0.27
C ASN A 62 -1.35 4.14 -0.32
N ASP A 63 -1.30 5.23 0.44
CA ASP A 63 -1.73 6.55 -0.03
C ASP A 63 -0.85 7.09 -1.19
N SER A 64 0.39 6.63 -1.28
CA SER A 64 1.30 6.99 -2.37
C SER A 64 1.27 6.03 -3.57
N ASN A 65 0.60 4.90 -3.44
CA ASN A 65 0.51 3.90 -4.51
C ASN A 65 -0.49 4.33 -5.59
N PRO A 66 -0.25 3.92 -6.85
CA PRO A 66 -1.15 4.28 -7.93
C PRO A 66 -2.48 3.52 -7.88
N LEU A 67 -3.50 4.11 -8.51
CA LEU A 67 -4.73 3.44 -8.84
C LEU A 67 -4.53 2.61 -10.12
N LEU A 68 -5.01 1.38 -10.10
CA LEU A 68 -5.15 0.53 -11.26
C LEU A 68 -6.61 0.58 -11.74
N ILE A 69 -6.81 1.02 -12.97
CA ILE A 69 -8.13 1.09 -13.58
C ILE A 69 -8.13 0.20 -14.82
N ARG A 70 -9.01 -0.78 -14.83
CA ARG A 70 -9.22 -1.66 -15.97
C ARG A 70 -10.57 -1.36 -16.60
N ILE A 71 -10.59 -1.19 -17.90
CA ILE A 71 -11.80 -0.91 -18.65
C ILE A 71 -12.00 -1.93 -19.77
N CYS A 72 -13.27 -2.13 -20.16
CA CYS A 72 -13.61 -2.91 -21.36
C CYS A 72 -13.68 -1.98 -22.55
N GLY A 73 -12.82 -2.20 -23.55
CA GLY A 73 -12.81 -1.40 -24.78
C GLY A 73 -11.68 -0.36 -24.81
N GLU A 74 -11.89 0.72 -25.56
CA GLU A 74 -10.85 1.73 -25.77
C GLU A 74 -10.62 2.62 -24.55
N SER A 75 -9.36 2.74 -24.16
CA SER A 75 -8.95 3.56 -23.01
C SER A 75 -8.93 5.07 -23.29
N ARG A 76 -9.01 5.49 -24.55
CA ARG A 76 -8.84 6.88 -24.97
C ARG A 76 -9.83 7.85 -24.30
N THR A 77 -11.10 7.49 -24.25
CA THR A 77 -12.14 8.30 -23.60
C THR A 77 -11.93 8.39 -22.09
N ALA A 78 -11.58 7.26 -21.46
CA ALA A 78 -11.26 7.21 -20.04
C ALA A 78 -10.06 8.11 -19.69
N ILE A 79 -9.00 8.06 -20.46
CA ILE A 79 -7.83 8.91 -20.30
C ILE A 79 -8.20 10.39 -20.44
N GLY A 80 -9.07 10.74 -21.37
CA GLY A 80 -9.57 12.11 -21.55
C GLY A 80 -10.29 12.63 -20.30
N ILE A 81 -11.08 11.81 -19.64
CA ILE A 81 -11.79 12.15 -18.40
C ILE A 81 -10.80 12.26 -17.23
N LEU A 82 -9.89 11.30 -17.11
CA LEU A 82 -8.88 11.31 -16.05
C LEU A 82 -7.99 12.55 -16.11
N LYS A 83 -7.60 12.99 -17.30
CA LYS A 83 -6.79 14.19 -17.50
C LYS A 83 -7.46 15.49 -17.03
N LYS A 84 -8.78 15.51 -17.00
CA LYS A 84 -9.57 16.69 -16.56
C LYS A 84 -9.64 16.80 -15.04
N ASP A 85 -9.39 15.71 -14.31
CA ASP A 85 -9.43 15.72 -12.86
C ASP A 85 -8.11 16.28 -12.30
N PRO A 86 -8.15 17.39 -11.54
CA PRO A 86 -6.92 18.00 -11.01
C PRO A 86 -6.19 17.14 -9.99
N ARG A 87 -6.86 16.13 -9.42
CA ARG A 87 -6.27 15.17 -8.48
C ARG A 87 -5.42 14.10 -9.16
N VAL A 88 -5.57 13.94 -10.48
CA VAL A 88 -4.77 13.04 -11.31
C VAL A 88 -3.46 13.72 -11.68
N GLN A 89 -2.34 13.15 -11.25
CA GLN A 89 -1.00 13.68 -11.51
C GLN A 89 -0.40 13.10 -12.78
N THR A 90 -0.36 11.79 -12.88
CA THR A 90 0.19 11.08 -14.04
C THR A 90 -0.69 9.92 -14.44
N ILE A 91 -0.67 9.60 -15.73
CA ILE A 91 -1.38 8.47 -16.32
C ILE A 91 -0.39 7.67 -17.15
N ALA A 92 -0.33 6.37 -16.92
CA ALA A 92 0.43 5.43 -17.73
C ALA A 92 -0.46 4.25 -18.13
N ILE A 93 -0.08 3.57 -19.18
CA ILE A 93 -0.75 2.35 -19.61
C ILE A 93 0.25 1.21 -19.51
N ARG A 94 -0.16 0.13 -18.84
CA ARG A 94 0.62 -1.09 -18.72
C ARG A 94 -0.31 -2.27 -19.04
N ASP A 95 -0.03 -2.94 -20.15
CA ASP A 95 -0.89 -3.98 -20.70
C ASP A 95 -2.33 -3.46 -20.94
N GLU A 96 -3.30 -3.97 -20.22
CA GLU A 96 -4.71 -3.55 -20.29
C GLU A 96 -5.11 -2.58 -19.18
N ASP A 97 -4.17 -2.26 -18.27
CA ASP A 97 -4.43 -1.44 -17.10
C ASP A 97 -4.01 0.01 -17.32
N ILE A 98 -4.86 0.92 -16.90
CA ILE A 98 -4.53 2.33 -16.77
C ILE A 98 -4.00 2.54 -15.36
N ILE A 99 -2.78 3.02 -15.26
CA ILE A 99 -2.11 3.31 -13.99
C ILE A 99 -2.17 4.80 -13.74
N VAL A 100 -2.80 5.20 -12.65
CA VAL A 100 -3.06 6.60 -12.34
C VAL A 100 -2.45 6.96 -11.01
N ASN A 101 -1.53 7.92 -11.02
CA ASN A 101 -1.13 8.59 -9.79
C ASN A 101 -2.22 9.59 -9.41
N PHE A 102 -2.97 9.23 -8.40
CA PHE A 102 -4.14 9.96 -7.91
C PHE A 102 -3.93 10.40 -6.47
N HIS A 103 -4.10 11.70 -6.24
CA HIS A 103 -3.98 12.29 -4.91
C HIS A 103 -5.36 12.53 -4.31
N GLY A 104 -5.78 11.63 -3.45
CA GLY A 104 -7.07 11.71 -2.80
C GLY A 104 -7.34 10.52 -1.86
N ASN A 105 -8.29 10.71 -0.98
CA ASN A 105 -8.74 9.70 -0.04
C ASN A 105 -9.77 8.74 -0.70
N ARG A 106 -10.30 7.81 0.06
CA ARG A 106 -11.32 6.84 -0.42
C ARG A 106 -12.57 7.50 -1.00
N GLN A 107 -13.00 8.62 -0.43
CA GLN A 107 -14.15 9.37 -0.95
C GLN A 107 -13.83 9.94 -2.34
N ALA A 108 -12.65 10.52 -2.51
CA ALA A 108 -12.20 11.04 -3.78
C ALA A 108 -12.04 9.93 -4.84
N GLU A 109 -11.58 8.76 -4.44
CA GLU A 109 -11.53 7.59 -5.33
C GLU A 109 -12.92 7.17 -5.81
N ALA A 110 -13.89 7.12 -4.91
CA ALA A 110 -15.27 6.82 -5.26
C ALA A 110 -15.88 7.84 -6.22
N GLU A 111 -15.59 9.12 -6.03
CA GLU A 111 -16.02 10.20 -6.93
C GLU A 111 -15.39 10.05 -8.32
N LEU A 112 -14.12 9.69 -8.40
CA LEU A 112 -13.44 9.44 -9.66
C LEU A 112 -14.06 8.26 -10.41
N LEU A 113 -14.31 7.15 -9.71
CA LEU A 113 -14.99 5.99 -10.29
C LEU A 113 -16.39 6.36 -10.79
N TYR A 114 -17.13 7.10 -9.99
CA TYR A 114 -18.47 7.57 -10.37
C TYR A 114 -18.43 8.41 -11.65
N SER A 115 -17.47 9.31 -11.77
CA SER A 115 -17.29 10.14 -12.97
C SER A 115 -17.04 9.31 -14.22
N LEU A 116 -16.25 8.24 -14.11
CA LEU A 116 -16.01 7.31 -15.21
C LEU A 116 -17.27 6.55 -15.59
N MET A 117 -18.00 6.06 -14.61
CA MET A 117 -19.25 5.30 -14.83
C MET A 117 -20.35 6.19 -15.41
N GLU A 118 -20.48 7.43 -14.94
CA GLU A 118 -21.44 8.41 -15.43
C GLU A 118 -21.18 8.79 -16.89
N ALA A 119 -19.93 8.80 -17.31
CA ALA A 119 -19.53 9.02 -18.70
C ALA A 119 -19.76 7.80 -19.60
N GLY A 120 -20.29 6.70 -19.06
CA GLY A 120 -20.59 5.48 -19.82
C GLY A 120 -19.36 4.60 -20.07
N ILE A 121 -18.29 4.79 -19.32
CA ILE A 121 -17.08 3.97 -19.46
C ILE A 121 -17.27 2.65 -18.70
N PRO A 122 -17.14 1.49 -19.36
CA PRO A 122 -17.30 0.20 -18.71
C PRO A 122 -16.06 -0.16 -17.89
N VAL A 123 -16.05 0.20 -16.62
CA VAL A 123 -14.96 -0.10 -15.68
C VAL A 123 -15.12 -1.52 -15.16
N SER A 124 -14.14 -2.38 -15.41
CA SER A 124 -14.11 -3.76 -14.91
C SER A 124 -13.21 -3.95 -13.68
N GLY A 125 -12.34 -3.00 -13.41
CA GLY A 125 -11.49 -3.02 -12.23
C GLY A 125 -11.10 -1.62 -11.80
N PHE A 126 -11.13 -1.37 -10.51
CA PHE A 126 -10.73 -0.09 -9.91
C PHE A 126 -10.20 -0.35 -8.51
N ILE A 127 -8.90 -0.31 -8.36
CA ILE A 127 -8.25 -0.62 -7.09
C ILE A 127 -6.97 0.21 -6.93
N ARG A 128 -6.73 0.69 -5.70
CA ARG A 128 -5.41 1.20 -5.34
C ARG A 128 -4.49 0.04 -5.03
N GLU A 129 -3.30 0.02 -5.63
CA GLU A 129 -2.28 -0.97 -5.29
C GLU A 129 -2.00 -0.91 -3.79
N GLN A 130 -2.04 -2.05 -3.15
CA GLN A 130 -1.67 -2.14 -1.75
C GLN A 130 -0.19 -2.46 -1.64
N GLY A 131 0.55 -1.58 -0.96
CA GLY A 131 1.92 -1.85 -0.56
C GLY A 131 1.92 -2.85 0.59
N ASP A 132 2.86 -3.76 0.53
CA ASP A 132 3.16 -4.69 1.61
C ASP A 132 4.46 -4.26 2.33
N LEU A 133 4.79 -4.96 3.38
CA LEU A 133 5.98 -4.68 4.17
C LEU A 133 7.26 -4.93 3.36
N GLU A 134 7.23 -5.88 2.44
CA GLU A 134 8.33 -6.17 1.51
C GLU A 134 8.63 -4.96 0.62
N SER A 135 7.60 -4.32 0.07
CA SER A 135 7.75 -3.12 -0.76
C SER A 135 8.40 -1.98 0.02
N ILE A 136 7.97 -1.77 1.27
CA ILE A 136 8.56 -0.76 2.16
C ILE A 136 10.03 -1.06 2.44
N PHE A 137 10.33 -2.30 2.78
CA PHE A 137 11.69 -2.75 3.06
C PHE A 137 12.61 -2.55 1.86
N MET A 138 12.15 -2.91 0.67
CA MET A 138 12.90 -2.71 -0.57
C MET A 138 13.14 -1.23 -0.88
N GLN A 139 12.16 -0.37 -0.66
CA GLN A 139 12.31 1.08 -0.83
C GLN A 139 13.36 1.66 0.12
N ILE A 140 13.35 1.25 1.38
CA ILE A 140 14.27 1.76 2.40
C ILE A 140 15.69 1.26 2.16
N THR A 141 15.86 -0.03 1.86
CA THR A 141 17.18 -0.65 1.68
C THR A 141 17.82 -0.40 0.31
N SER A 142 17.02 -0.11 -0.72
CA SER A 142 17.54 0.27 -2.05
C SER A 142 18.05 1.71 -2.11
N HIS A 143 17.82 2.52 -1.08
CA HIS A 143 18.21 3.92 -1.02
C HIS A 143 19.71 4.18 -0.75
N ASP A 144 20.53 3.16 -0.67
CA ASP A 144 21.99 3.35 -0.67
C ASP A 144 22.55 3.79 -2.05
N LYS A 145 21.67 4.00 -3.05
CA LYS A 145 22.05 4.48 -4.39
C LYS A 145 21.30 5.72 -4.89
N GLY A 146 20.54 6.42 -4.06
CA GLY A 146 19.87 7.65 -4.52
C GLY A 146 18.95 8.26 -3.45
N LYS A 147 19.34 9.43 -2.96
CA LYS A 147 18.59 10.25 -2.01
C LYS A 147 17.14 10.41 -2.40
N VAL A 148 16.23 9.91 -1.57
CA VAL A 148 14.88 10.46 -1.47
C VAL A 148 14.72 11.05 -0.08
N VAL A 149 14.55 12.34 -0.04
CA VAL A 149 14.27 13.12 1.16
C VAL A 149 12.80 12.91 1.48
N LEU A 150 12.51 12.10 2.51
CA LEU A 150 11.22 12.20 3.19
C LEU A 150 11.31 13.44 4.08
N SER A 151 10.74 14.54 3.62
CA SER A 151 10.59 15.71 4.46
C SER A 151 9.66 15.36 5.61
N SER A 152 10.22 15.25 6.80
CA SER A 152 9.48 15.34 8.04
C SER A 152 8.91 16.76 8.12
N GLY A 153 7.61 16.90 7.81
CA GLY A 153 6.86 18.08 8.19
C GLY A 153 6.63 18.04 9.70
N GLU A 154 7.03 19.09 10.36
CA GLU A 154 6.67 19.43 11.74
C GLU A 154 5.16 19.47 11.96
#